data_d1c21704a5c0ab759cc39c80f4112f0f
#
_entry.id   d1c21704a5c0ab759cc39c80f4112f0f
#
_cell.length_a   1.000
_cell.length_b   1.000
_cell.length_c   1.000
_cell.angle_alpha   90.00
_cell.angle_beta   90.00
_cell.angle_gamma   90.00
#
_symmetry.space_group_name_H-M   'P 1'
#
loop_
_entity.id
_entity.type
_entity.pdbx_description
1 polymer ?
#
loop_
_entity_poly.entity_id
_entity_poly.type
_entity_poly.pdbx_seq_one_letter_code
_entity_poly.pdbx_strand_id
1 'polypeptide(L)'
;MRLLISVALFAVALNSNSVSAAPVDGGPRLRPQDARMKQVLQEGAARSATFKALVDRIEASNVIVYVAVSPLLKSTLSGSLTWMTQAGGYRYVRASISTDLLFDQMIATVAHELQHAVEVIGDETVKDEKSLAALYKRIGRQNHQSSTSGWETVAAQETGWQVRRELVSPPATTIARISEWTRS
;
A
#
# COMPACT_ATOMS: atom_id res chain seq x y z
N MET A 1 -24.60 76.18 -19.31
CA MET A 1 -25.01 74.87 -19.84
C MET A 1 -23.92 73.82 -19.43
N ARG A 2 -24.12 73.15 -18.32
CA ARG A 2 -23.15 72.19 -17.78
C ARG A 2 -23.63 70.77 -18.13
N LEU A 3 -22.85 70.06 -18.95
CA LEU A 3 -23.05 68.64 -19.30
C LEU A 3 -22.55 67.75 -18.14
N LEU A 4 -23.46 66.97 -17.54
CA LEU A 4 -23.14 65.94 -16.60
C LEU A 4 -22.95 64.62 -17.37
N ILE A 5 -21.73 64.10 -17.40
CA ILE A 5 -21.38 62.78 -17.97
C ILE A 5 -21.54 61.79 -16.83
N SER A 6 -22.55 60.92 -16.88
CA SER A 6 -22.70 59.79 -15.96
C SER A 6 -21.84 58.63 -16.48
N VAL A 7 -20.82 58.26 -15.73
CA VAL A 7 -20.03 57.02 -15.97
C VAL A 7 -20.72 55.87 -15.24
N ALA A 8 -21.30 54.94 -15.99
CA ALA A 8 -21.82 53.71 -15.46
C ALA A 8 -20.67 52.71 -15.27
N LEU A 9 -20.35 52.37 -14.02
CA LEU A 9 -19.41 51.33 -13.68
C LEU A 9 -20.08 49.96 -13.82
N PHE A 10 -19.72 49.17 -14.84
CA PHE A 10 -20.14 47.77 -14.96
C PHE A 10 -19.20 46.91 -14.10
N ALA A 11 -19.68 46.42 -12.96
CA ALA A 11 -19.01 45.42 -12.16
C ALA A 11 -19.22 44.05 -12.80
N VAL A 12 -18.20 43.53 -13.48
CA VAL A 12 -18.17 42.12 -13.93
C VAL A 12 -17.82 41.23 -12.72
N ALA A 13 -18.83 40.56 -12.17
CA ALA A 13 -18.64 39.52 -11.18
C ALA A 13 -17.99 38.29 -11.86
N LEU A 14 -16.70 38.11 -11.68
CA LEU A 14 -16.01 36.88 -12.03
C LEU A 14 -16.46 35.79 -11.05
N ASN A 15 -17.46 35.01 -11.44
CA ASN A 15 -17.78 33.74 -10.76
C ASN A 15 -16.64 32.79 -11.02
N SER A 16 -15.71 32.69 -10.07
CA SER A 16 -14.73 31.62 -10.02
C SER A 16 -15.46 30.33 -9.63
N ASN A 17 -16.02 29.63 -10.61
CA ASN A 17 -16.44 28.27 -10.45
C ASN A 17 -15.15 27.45 -10.18
N SER A 18 -14.87 27.18 -8.91
CA SER A 18 -13.93 26.16 -8.50
C SER A 18 -14.48 24.83 -9.01
N VAL A 19 -14.06 24.43 -10.20
CA VAL A 19 -14.25 23.05 -10.66
C VAL A 19 -13.43 22.20 -9.71
N SER A 20 -14.10 21.66 -8.69
CA SER A 20 -13.57 20.57 -7.89
C SER A 20 -13.40 19.41 -8.88
N ALA A 21 -12.20 19.22 -9.40
CA ALA A 21 -11.87 18.06 -10.19
C ALA A 21 -12.18 16.85 -9.29
N ALA A 22 -13.19 16.06 -9.69
CA ALA A 22 -13.46 14.78 -9.07
C ALA A 22 -12.13 13.98 -9.03
N PRO A 23 -11.87 13.21 -7.96
CA PRO A 23 -10.64 12.44 -7.87
C PRO A 23 -10.52 11.54 -9.11
N VAL A 24 -9.49 11.79 -9.93
CA VAL A 24 -9.29 11.19 -11.27
C VAL A 24 -8.91 9.71 -11.17
N ASP A 25 -8.86 9.12 -9.96
CA ASP A 25 -8.30 7.80 -9.74
C ASP A 25 -9.35 6.75 -9.38
N GLY A 26 -10.17 6.36 -10.38
CA GLY A 26 -11.09 5.20 -10.29
C GLY A 26 -10.42 3.84 -10.49
N GLY A 27 -9.08 3.78 -10.61
CA GLY A 27 -8.31 2.54 -10.79
C GLY A 27 -8.10 1.76 -9.48
N PRO A 28 -7.52 0.54 -9.56
CA PRO A 28 -7.19 -0.26 -8.40
C PRO A 28 -6.21 0.47 -7.48
N ARG A 29 -6.36 0.25 -6.18
CA ARG A 29 -5.46 0.84 -5.17
C ARG A 29 -4.12 0.12 -5.10
N LEU A 30 -4.13 -1.17 -5.40
CA LEU A 30 -2.92 -1.98 -5.41
C LEU A 30 -2.41 -2.13 -6.85
N ARG A 31 -1.23 -1.58 -7.14
CA ARG A 31 -0.70 -1.38 -8.49
C ARG A 31 0.65 -2.07 -8.69
N PRO A 32 0.68 -3.32 -9.17
CA PRO A 32 1.92 -3.96 -9.57
C PRO A 32 2.56 -3.22 -10.75
N GLN A 33 3.88 -3.01 -10.68
CA GLN A 33 4.62 -2.27 -11.69
C GLN A 33 5.24 -3.16 -12.77
N ASP A 34 5.20 -4.48 -12.55
CA ASP A 34 5.74 -5.49 -13.47
C ASP A 34 4.93 -6.80 -13.41
N ALA A 35 5.18 -7.68 -14.37
CA ALA A 35 4.48 -8.96 -14.50
C ALA A 35 4.72 -9.89 -13.28
N ARG A 36 5.94 -9.85 -12.70
CA ARG A 36 6.29 -10.68 -11.54
C ARG A 36 5.49 -10.25 -10.32
N MET A 37 5.40 -8.96 -10.05
CA MET A 37 4.58 -8.43 -8.94
C MET A 37 3.10 -8.69 -9.15
N LYS A 38 2.61 -8.60 -10.39
CA LYS A 38 1.23 -9.00 -10.71
C LYS A 38 0.97 -10.45 -10.33
N GLN A 39 1.86 -11.36 -10.69
CA GLN A 39 1.76 -12.77 -10.33
C GLN A 39 1.84 -12.99 -8.81
N VAL A 40 2.78 -12.33 -8.12
CA VAL A 40 2.92 -12.39 -6.66
C VAL A 40 1.63 -11.97 -5.95
N LEU A 41 0.99 -10.88 -6.38
CA LEU A 41 -0.26 -10.41 -5.80
C LEU A 41 -1.42 -11.41 -6.05
N GLN A 42 -1.51 -11.97 -7.26
CA GLN A 42 -2.54 -12.96 -7.61
C GLN A 42 -2.38 -14.25 -6.80
N GLU A 43 -1.18 -14.82 -6.76
CA GLU A 43 -0.88 -16.04 -6.02
C GLU A 43 -1.01 -15.83 -4.50
N GLY A 44 -0.55 -14.68 -3.99
CA GLY A 44 -0.70 -14.33 -2.59
C GLY A 44 -2.17 -14.30 -2.16
N ALA A 45 -3.00 -13.61 -2.91
CA ALA A 45 -4.44 -13.53 -2.63
C ALA A 45 -5.18 -14.88 -2.79
N ALA A 46 -4.73 -15.74 -3.72
CA ALA A 46 -5.32 -17.05 -3.93
C ALA A 46 -4.94 -18.07 -2.85
N ARG A 47 -3.70 -17.99 -2.30
CA ARG A 47 -3.13 -19.01 -1.41
C ARG A 47 -3.10 -18.60 0.07
N SER A 48 -3.37 -17.34 0.38
CA SER A 48 -3.32 -16.81 1.75
C SER A 48 -4.54 -15.94 2.07
N ALA A 49 -5.32 -16.35 3.06
CA ALA A 49 -6.46 -15.57 3.55
C ALA A 49 -5.99 -14.24 4.17
N THR A 50 -4.87 -14.25 4.88
CA THR A 50 -4.24 -13.05 5.45
C THR A 50 -3.84 -12.07 4.34
N PHE A 51 -3.20 -12.56 3.27
CA PHE A 51 -2.83 -11.72 2.12
C PHE A 51 -4.06 -11.11 1.45
N LYS A 52 -5.10 -11.93 1.22
CA LYS A 52 -6.35 -11.44 0.64
C LYS A 52 -7.00 -10.34 1.48
N ALA A 53 -7.03 -10.49 2.79
CA ALA A 53 -7.58 -9.47 3.70
C ALA A 53 -6.82 -8.13 3.61
N LEU A 54 -5.49 -8.14 3.43
CA LEU A 54 -4.70 -6.93 3.18
C LEU A 54 -5.10 -6.26 1.87
N VAL A 55 -5.23 -7.04 0.79
CA VAL A 55 -5.68 -6.53 -0.52
C VAL A 55 -7.04 -5.87 -0.38
N ASP A 56 -8.02 -6.55 0.20
CA ASP A 56 -9.38 -6.04 0.38
C ASP A 56 -9.39 -4.71 1.17
N ARG A 57 -8.56 -4.62 2.21
CA ARG A 57 -8.45 -3.42 3.05
C ARG A 57 -7.81 -2.24 2.31
N ILE A 58 -6.80 -2.51 1.49
CA ILE A 58 -6.14 -1.47 0.68
C ILE A 58 -7.09 -0.98 -0.41
N GLU A 59 -7.78 -1.89 -1.12
CA GLU A 59 -8.74 -1.53 -2.17
C GLU A 59 -9.91 -0.67 -1.65
N ALA A 60 -10.31 -0.84 -0.39
CA ALA A 60 -11.35 -0.05 0.27
C ALA A 60 -10.85 1.29 0.84
N SER A 61 -9.60 1.71 0.59
CA SER A 61 -8.98 2.86 1.24
C SER A 61 -8.67 4.03 0.29
N ASN A 62 -8.14 5.11 0.84
CA ASN A 62 -7.55 6.23 0.11
C ASN A 62 -6.01 6.12 -0.05
N VAL A 63 -5.43 4.95 0.17
CA VAL A 63 -4.00 4.70 -0.03
C VAL A 63 -3.80 3.89 -1.30
N ILE A 64 -2.95 4.40 -2.20
CA ILE A 64 -2.55 3.72 -3.43
C ILE A 64 -1.14 3.18 -3.22
N VAL A 65 -0.97 1.88 -3.42
CA VAL A 65 0.28 1.17 -3.22
C VAL A 65 0.84 0.70 -4.55
N TYR A 66 1.97 1.26 -4.97
CA TYR A 66 2.76 0.72 -6.08
C TYR A 66 3.67 -0.40 -5.56
N VAL A 67 3.61 -1.57 -6.17
CA VAL A 67 4.44 -2.72 -5.78
C VAL A 67 5.40 -3.03 -6.93
N ALA A 68 6.70 -2.99 -6.65
CA ALA A 68 7.75 -3.16 -7.65
C ALA A 68 8.91 -4.00 -7.11
N VAL A 69 9.56 -4.77 -7.98
CA VAL A 69 10.89 -5.30 -7.67
C VAL A 69 11.91 -4.16 -7.71
N SER A 70 12.91 -4.22 -6.83
CA SER A 70 13.97 -3.23 -6.76
C SER A 70 15.35 -3.92 -6.63
N PRO A 71 16.18 -3.86 -7.67
CA PRO A 71 17.56 -4.34 -7.60
C PRO A 71 18.45 -3.43 -6.76
N LEU A 72 17.96 -2.23 -6.40
CA LEU A 72 18.70 -1.24 -5.62
C LEU A 72 18.48 -1.39 -4.11
N LEU A 73 17.61 -2.30 -3.68
CA LEU A 73 17.51 -2.61 -2.26
C LEU A 73 18.85 -3.18 -1.77
N LYS A 74 19.32 -2.64 -0.64
CA LYS A 74 20.52 -3.17 0.00
C LYS A 74 20.31 -4.65 0.31
N SER A 75 21.33 -5.46 0.16
CA SER A 75 21.30 -6.92 0.39
C SER A 75 20.78 -7.35 1.76
N THR A 76 20.71 -6.42 2.71
CA THR A 76 20.17 -6.63 4.07
C THR A 76 18.67 -6.39 4.18
N LEU A 77 18.00 -5.89 3.12
CA LEU A 77 16.58 -5.58 3.11
C LEU A 77 15.84 -6.44 2.11
N SER A 78 14.86 -7.19 2.59
CA SER A 78 13.96 -7.97 1.73
C SER A 78 12.88 -7.10 1.07
N GLY A 79 12.44 -6.04 1.75
CA GLY A 79 11.45 -5.09 1.29
C GLY A 79 11.57 -3.73 1.98
N SER A 80 10.81 -2.74 1.50
CA SER A 80 10.64 -1.44 2.14
C SER A 80 9.39 -0.74 1.66
N LEU A 81 8.68 -0.03 2.56
CA LEU A 81 7.62 0.90 2.20
C LEU A 81 8.15 2.34 2.25
N THR A 82 7.90 3.12 1.21
CA THR A 82 8.32 4.52 1.11
C THR A 82 7.16 5.42 0.71
N TRP A 83 7.16 6.65 1.22
CA TRP A 83 6.22 7.68 0.80
C TRP A 83 6.56 8.16 -0.61
N MET A 84 5.52 8.44 -1.42
CA MET A 84 5.70 9.06 -2.73
C MET A 84 5.13 10.47 -2.77
N THR A 85 3.81 10.60 -2.55
CA THR A 85 3.10 11.88 -2.63
C THR A 85 1.68 11.78 -2.09
N GLN A 86 1.01 12.93 -2.02
CA GLN A 86 -0.45 13.01 -1.81
C GLN A 86 -1.05 13.84 -2.93
N ALA A 87 -2.07 13.34 -3.60
CA ALA A 87 -2.77 14.05 -4.67
C ALA A 87 -4.20 13.54 -4.81
N GLY A 88 -5.14 14.42 -5.19
CA GLY A 88 -6.54 14.05 -5.48
C GLY A 88 -7.27 13.35 -4.33
N GLY A 89 -6.90 13.63 -3.08
CA GLY A 89 -7.46 12.95 -1.90
C GLY A 89 -6.84 11.59 -1.59
N TYR A 90 -5.89 11.12 -2.40
CA TYR A 90 -5.18 9.85 -2.21
C TYR A 90 -3.75 10.05 -1.71
N ARG A 91 -3.30 9.07 -0.92
CA ARG A 91 -1.93 8.94 -0.42
C ARG A 91 -1.22 7.85 -1.21
N TYR A 92 -0.07 8.16 -1.76
CA TYR A 92 0.68 7.25 -2.63
C TYR A 92 1.92 6.76 -1.91
N VAL A 93 2.06 5.45 -1.82
CA VAL A 93 3.23 4.78 -1.24
C VAL A 93 3.79 3.74 -2.21
N ARG A 94 5.05 3.38 -2.03
CA ARG A 94 5.71 2.33 -2.83
C ARG A 94 6.24 1.24 -1.92
N ALA A 95 5.84 0.01 -2.20
CA ALA A 95 6.46 -1.20 -1.68
C ALA A 95 7.51 -1.69 -2.68
N SER A 96 8.77 -1.64 -2.28
CA SER A 96 9.92 -2.13 -3.06
C SER A 96 10.35 -3.49 -2.51
N ILE A 97 10.52 -4.49 -3.38
CA ILE A 97 10.80 -5.89 -3.00
C ILE A 97 12.13 -6.32 -3.62
N SER A 98 12.98 -6.99 -2.85
CA SER A 98 14.27 -7.49 -3.33
C SER A 98 14.09 -8.53 -4.46
N THR A 99 14.99 -8.48 -5.45
CA THR A 99 15.06 -9.46 -6.55
C THR A 99 15.57 -10.82 -6.10
N ASP A 100 16.27 -10.89 -4.95
CA ASP A 100 17.02 -12.08 -4.50
C ASP A 100 16.15 -13.09 -3.74
N LEU A 101 14.85 -12.82 -3.65
CA LEU A 101 13.90 -13.67 -2.92
C LEU A 101 13.34 -14.79 -3.79
N LEU A 102 13.14 -15.98 -3.20
CA LEU A 102 12.32 -17.02 -3.79
C LEU A 102 10.86 -16.57 -3.86
N PHE A 103 10.06 -17.19 -4.74
CA PHE A 103 8.71 -16.73 -5.05
C PHE A 103 7.81 -16.62 -3.80
N ASP A 104 7.75 -17.66 -2.97
CA ASP A 104 6.94 -17.65 -1.74
C ASP A 104 7.51 -16.65 -0.69
N GLN A 105 8.82 -16.42 -0.68
CA GLN A 105 9.42 -15.38 0.14
C GLN A 105 8.99 -13.99 -0.34
N MET A 106 8.91 -13.77 -1.67
CA MET A 106 8.37 -12.52 -2.21
C MET A 106 6.92 -12.29 -1.78
N ILE A 107 6.06 -13.32 -1.85
CA ILE A 107 4.66 -13.19 -1.40
C ILE A 107 4.63 -12.76 0.07
N ALA A 108 5.37 -13.42 0.95
CA ALA A 108 5.41 -13.09 2.37
C ALA A 108 5.98 -11.69 2.65
N THR A 109 7.00 -11.27 1.88
CA THR A 109 7.59 -9.93 1.99
C THR A 109 6.62 -8.85 1.48
N VAL A 110 5.93 -9.10 0.36
CA VAL A 110 4.87 -8.19 -0.10
C VAL A 110 3.79 -8.04 0.97
N ALA A 111 3.32 -9.13 1.60
CA ALA A 111 2.34 -9.05 2.68
C ALA A 111 2.82 -8.20 3.86
N HIS A 112 4.09 -8.31 4.23
CA HIS A 112 4.73 -7.49 5.24
C HIS A 112 4.68 -5.99 4.87
N GLU A 113 5.05 -5.63 3.63
CA GLU A 113 5.02 -4.25 3.15
C GLU A 113 3.58 -3.72 3.00
N LEU A 114 2.63 -4.59 2.61
CA LEU A 114 1.20 -4.23 2.56
C LEU A 114 0.63 -3.98 3.96
N GLN A 115 1.12 -4.67 5.00
CA GLN A 115 0.74 -4.37 6.38
C GLN A 115 1.22 -2.98 6.80
N HIS A 116 2.41 -2.56 6.39
CA HIS A 116 2.85 -1.18 6.58
C HIS A 116 1.94 -0.16 5.86
N ALA A 117 1.45 -0.48 4.66
CA ALA A 117 0.45 0.36 4.00
C ALA A 117 -0.88 0.42 4.78
N VAL A 118 -1.30 -0.70 5.40
CA VAL A 118 -2.48 -0.75 6.28
C VAL A 118 -2.28 0.11 7.54
N GLU A 119 -1.08 0.19 8.08
CA GLU A 119 -0.75 1.10 9.19
C GLU A 119 -0.88 2.57 8.76
N VAL A 120 -0.46 2.91 7.54
CA VAL A 120 -0.69 4.25 6.94
C VAL A 120 -2.18 4.53 6.77
N ILE A 121 -2.99 3.54 6.35
CA ILE A 121 -4.46 3.68 6.25
C ILE A 121 -5.05 4.03 7.60
N GLY A 122 -4.58 3.40 8.67
CA GLY A 122 -5.05 3.61 10.04
C GLY A 122 -4.69 4.96 10.65
N ASP A 123 -3.83 5.76 10.01
CA ASP A 123 -3.42 7.08 10.51
C ASP A 123 -3.57 8.16 9.41
N GLU A 124 -4.63 8.95 9.50
CA GLU A 124 -4.91 10.02 8.55
C GLU A 124 -3.96 11.22 8.67
N THR A 125 -3.14 11.28 9.70
CA THR A 125 -2.14 12.34 9.88
C THR A 125 -0.91 12.14 8.99
N VAL A 126 -0.74 10.97 8.38
CA VAL A 126 0.35 10.67 7.43
C VAL A 126 0.04 11.34 6.09
N LYS A 127 0.77 12.43 5.79
CA LYS A 127 0.58 13.28 4.59
C LYS A 127 1.88 13.55 3.83
N ASP A 128 3.00 13.13 4.37
CA ASP A 128 4.34 13.31 3.82
C ASP A 128 5.33 12.29 4.44
N GLU A 129 6.57 12.29 3.97
CA GLU A 129 7.63 11.41 4.48
C GLU A 129 7.91 11.64 5.98
N LYS A 130 7.84 12.89 6.45
CA LYS A 130 8.09 13.23 7.85
C LYS A 130 7.02 12.66 8.78
N SER A 131 5.76 12.76 8.40
CA SER A 131 4.64 12.18 9.16
C SER A 131 4.62 10.66 9.09
N LEU A 132 5.03 10.05 7.97
CA LEU A 132 5.26 8.61 7.87
C LEU A 132 6.36 8.16 8.85
N ALA A 133 7.49 8.85 8.89
CA ALA A 133 8.56 8.56 9.84
C ALA A 133 8.10 8.74 11.29
N ALA A 134 7.26 9.75 11.59
CA ALA A 134 6.68 9.96 12.91
C ALA A 134 5.71 8.83 13.31
N LEU A 135 4.90 8.32 12.38
CA LEU A 135 4.07 7.13 12.59
C LEU A 135 4.94 5.96 13.03
N TYR A 136 5.95 5.60 12.24
CA TYR A 136 6.79 4.44 12.55
C TYR A 136 7.64 4.61 13.82
N LYS A 137 8.06 5.82 14.13
CA LYS A 137 8.72 6.11 15.43
C LYS A 137 7.79 5.84 16.61
N ARG A 138 6.48 6.00 16.44
CA ARG A 138 5.48 5.80 17.50
C ARG A 138 5.09 4.34 17.66
N ILE A 139 4.87 3.60 16.54
CA ILE A 139 4.33 2.23 16.58
C ILE A 139 5.38 1.16 16.32
N GLY A 140 6.52 1.53 15.74
CA GLY A 140 7.58 0.61 15.35
C GLY A 140 8.72 0.55 16.36
N ARG A 141 9.63 -0.38 16.11
CA ARG A 141 10.92 -0.50 16.77
C ARG A 141 12.02 -0.26 15.76
N GLN A 142 13.06 0.46 16.17
CA GLN A 142 14.20 0.66 15.28
C GLN A 142 14.92 -0.67 15.04
N ASN A 143 15.07 -1.03 13.78
CA ASN A 143 15.81 -2.22 13.41
C ASN A 143 17.31 -1.91 13.37
N HIS A 144 18.03 -2.22 14.46
CA HIS A 144 19.48 -1.98 14.57
C HIS A 144 20.33 -2.96 13.72
N GLN A 145 19.71 -3.99 13.13
CA GLN A 145 20.43 -4.96 12.29
C GLN A 145 20.57 -4.49 10.84
N SER A 146 19.80 -3.50 10.42
CA SER A 146 19.98 -2.89 9.11
C SER A 146 20.85 -1.63 9.23
N SER A 147 21.88 -1.51 8.41
CA SER A 147 22.73 -0.32 8.30
C SER A 147 21.97 0.93 7.81
N THR A 148 20.71 0.82 7.54
CA THR A 148 19.75 1.87 7.26
C THR A 148 18.73 1.88 8.39
N SER A 149 18.49 3.05 8.97
CA SER A 149 17.51 3.33 10.03
C SER A 149 16.07 3.01 9.60
N GLY A 150 15.79 1.72 9.33
CA GLY A 150 14.45 1.22 9.05
C GLY A 150 13.69 1.04 10.37
N TRP A 151 12.43 1.35 10.36
CA TRP A 151 11.50 1.04 11.43
C TRP A 151 10.74 -0.23 11.07
N GLU A 152 10.57 -1.10 12.05
CA GLU A 152 9.89 -2.38 11.91
C GLU A 152 8.73 -2.45 12.90
N THR A 153 7.57 -2.97 12.50
CA THR A 153 6.44 -3.16 13.40
C THR A 153 6.19 -4.63 13.69
N VAL A 154 5.68 -4.92 14.89
CA VAL A 154 5.28 -6.28 15.25
C VAL A 154 4.19 -6.80 14.30
N ALA A 155 3.21 -5.94 13.96
CA ALA A 155 2.12 -6.31 13.06
C ALA A 155 2.61 -6.71 11.66
N ALA A 156 3.59 -5.99 11.09
CA ALA A 156 4.16 -6.33 9.79
C ALA A 156 4.94 -7.65 9.84
N GLN A 157 5.75 -7.88 10.89
CA GLN A 157 6.45 -9.13 11.08
C GLN A 157 5.49 -10.32 11.23
N GLU A 158 4.50 -10.20 12.11
CA GLU A 158 3.49 -11.25 12.32
C GLU A 158 2.72 -11.56 11.04
N THR A 159 2.34 -10.53 10.28
CA THR A 159 1.67 -10.68 9.00
C THR A 159 2.53 -11.45 7.99
N GLY A 160 3.79 -11.09 7.81
CA GLY A 160 4.72 -11.81 6.93
C GLY A 160 4.89 -13.28 7.35
N TRP A 161 5.00 -13.56 8.65
CA TRP A 161 5.10 -14.93 9.16
C TRP A 161 3.80 -15.72 9.00
N GLN A 162 2.62 -15.08 9.21
CA GLN A 162 1.33 -15.74 9.02
C GLN A 162 1.14 -16.14 7.55
N VAL A 163 1.40 -15.22 6.62
CA VAL A 163 1.32 -15.52 5.18
C VAL A 163 2.28 -16.67 4.82
N ARG A 164 3.51 -16.66 5.33
CA ARG A 164 4.47 -17.74 5.08
C ARG A 164 3.95 -19.10 5.57
N ARG A 165 3.30 -19.15 6.72
CA ARG A 165 2.65 -20.39 7.23
C ARG A 165 1.50 -20.84 6.31
N GLU A 166 0.67 -19.92 5.85
CA GLU A 166 -0.46 -20.23 4.98
C GLU A 166 0.00 -20.78 3.61
N LEU A 167 1.11 -20.24 3.07
CA LEU A 167 1.66 -20.69 1.78
C LEU A 167 2.18 -22.14 1.80
N VAL A 168 2.69 -22.62 2.93
CA VAL A 168 3.18 -24.00 3.07
C VAL A 168 2.12 -24.97 3.57
N SER A 169 0.98 -24.48 4.06
CA SER A 169 -0.14 -25.34 4.49
C SER A 169 -0.94 -25.81 3.26
N PRO A 170 -1.28 -27.09 3.17
CA PRO A 170 -2.13 -27.58 2.09
C PRO A 170 -3.49 -26.86 2.16
N PRO A 171 -4.10 -26.48 1.01
CA PRO A 171 -5.41 -25.84 1.00
C PRO A 171 -6.45 -26.72 1.71
N ALA A 172 -7.32 -26.10 2.49
CA ALA A 172 -8.32 -26.78 3.32
C ALA A 172 -9.16 -27.83 2.54
N THR A 173 -9.35 -27.60 1.24
CA THR A 173 -10.04 -28.54 0.32
C THR A 173 -9.30 -29.87 0.17
N THR A 174 -7.98 -29.90 0.28
CA THR A 174 -7.17 -31.13 0.19
C THR A 174 -7.34 -31.98 1.45
N ILE A 175 -7.43 -31.35 2.62
CA ILE A 175 -7.63 -32.06 3.90
C ILE A 175 -9.02 -32.72 3.96
N ALA A 176 -10.07 -32.06 3.47
CA ALA A 176 -11.42 -32.63 3.41
C ALA A 176 -11.46 -33.89 2.51
N ARG A 177 -10.79 -33.88 1.36
CA ARG A 177 -10.70 -35.06 0.47
C ARG A 177 -9.97 -36.25 1.10
N ILE A 178 -8.89 -36.02 1.81
CA ILE A 178 -8.13 -37.10 2.47
C ILE A 178 -8.96 -37.73 3.59
N SER A 179 -9.72 -36.94 4.35
CA SER A 179 -10.58 -37.47 5.44
C SER A 179 -11.78 -38.28 4.93
N GLU A 180 -12.22 -38.08 3.69
CA GLU A 180 -13.28 -38.94 3.07
C GLU A 180 -12.71 -40.28 2.64
N TRP A 181 -11.47 -40.31 2.13
CA TRP A 181 -10.82 -41.59 1.73
C TRP A 181 -10.47 -42.52 2.89
N THR A 182 -10.23 -41.98 4.07
CA THR A 182 -9.90 -42.80 5.27
C THR A 182 -11.14 -43.34 6.00
N ARG A 183 -12.35 -43.00 5.56
CA ARG A 183 -13.63 -43.48 6.13
C ARG A 183 -14.35 -44.50 5.25
N SER A 184 -13.81 -44.88 4.11
CA SER A 184 -14.28 -45.96 3.22
C SER A 184 -13.49 -47.21 3.43
#